data_22e0de5ac4b5cb2db5636d9c15099bf5
#
_entry.id   22e0de5ac4b5cb2db5636d9c15099bf5
#
_cell.length_a   1.000
_cell.length_b   1.000
_cell.length_c   1.000
_cell.angle_alpha   90.00
_cell.angle_beta   90.00
_cell.angle_gamma   90.00
#
_symmetry.space_group_name_H-M   'P 1'
#
loop_
_entity.id
_entity.type
_entity.pdbx_description
1 polymer ?
#
loop_
_entity_poly.entity_id
_entity_poly.type
_entity_poly.pdbx_seq_one_letter_code
_entity_poly.pdbx_strand_id
1 'polypeptide(L)'
;MSNNCTQHMYLQFLDELKHRYKNAKNGRTYHFDTEIQPFLIHSKMIAKCIDDCDLDSRFTYKIKDKVMSTITELAMSAHIERFSNKLFTEMHKYISHWFFYLIERDSK
;
A
#
# COMPACT_ATOMS: atom_id res chain seq x y z
N MET A 1 -6.67 -0.60 21.36
CA MET A 1 -6.83 -0.93 20.19
C MET A 1 -6.13 -0.21 19.27
N SER A 2 -5.54 -0.61 18.69
CA SER A 2 -4.65 0.06 18.03
C SER A 2 -4.90 0.22 16.62
N ASN A 3 -5.31 -0.68 15.95
CA ASN A 3 -5.34 -0.69 14.52
C ASN A 3 -6.76 -0.66 14.02
N ASN A 4 -7.12 0.36 13.24
CA ASN A 4 -8.44 0.51 12.68
C ASN A 4 -8.64 -0.19 11.35
N CYS A 5 -7.59 -0.73 10.77
CA CYS A 5 -7.70 -1.43 9.49
C CYS A 5 -7.92 -2.91 9.73
N THR A 6 -8.80 -3.50 8.94
CA THR A 6 -9.05 -4.93 8.98
C THR A 6 -8.17 -5.63 7.95
N GLN A 7 -8.08 -6.94 8.05
CA GLN A 7 -7.41 -7.76 7.06
C GLN A 7 -7.96 -7.47 5.66
N HIS A 8 -9.27 -7.35 5.56
CA HIS A 8 -9.93 -7.08 4.27
C HIS A 8 -9.44 -5.77 3.66
N MET A 9 -9.25 -4.75 4.47
CA MET A 9 -8.80 -3.44 3.98
C MET A 9 -7.39 -3.52 3.40
N TYR A 10 -6.49 -4.24 4.06
CA TYR A 10 -5.13 -4.40 3.54
C TYR A 10 -5.14 -5.16 2.22
N LEU A 11 -5.88 -6.25 2.15
CA LEU A 11 -5.92 -7.08 0.93
C LEU A 11 -6.58 -6.33 -0.21
N GLN A 12 -7.63 -5.56 0.08
CA GLN A 12 -8.30 -4.78 -0.93
C GLN A 12 -7.38 -3.69 -1.49
N PHE A 13 -6.59 -3.07 -0.64
CA PHE A 13 -5.64 -2.04 -1.08
C PHE A 13 -4.59 -2.64 -2.01
N LEU A 14 -4.05 -3.82 -1.67
CA LEU A 14 -3.07 -4.49 -2.52
C LEU A 14 -3.66 -4.82 -3.90
N ASP A 15 -4.91 -5.29 -3.93
CA ASP A 15 -5.59 -5.61 -5.17
C ASP A 15 -5.84 -4.36 -6.00
N GLU A 16 -6.26 -3.29 -5.36
CA GLU A 16 -6.55 -2.04 -6.05
C GLU A 16 -5.29 -1.44 -6.69
N LEU A 17 -4.15 -1.54 -6.01
CA LEU A 17 -2.88 -1.08 -6.58
C LEU A 17 -2.57 -1.80 -7.87
N LYS A 18 -2.69 -3.13 -7.88
CA LYS A 18 -2.42 -3.92 -9.08
C LYS A 18 -3.39 -3.58 -10.19
N HIS A 19 -4.66 -3.45 -9.85
CA HIS A 19 -5.70 -3.17 -10.83
C HIS A 19 -5.46 -1.82 -11.51
N ARG A 20 -5.15 -0.80 -10.72
CA ARG A 20 -4.91 0.53 -11.26
C ARG A 20 -3.67 0.57 -12.12
N TYR A 21 -2.60 -0.08 -11.67
CA TYR A 21 -1.37 -0.10 -12.45
C TYR A 21 -1.56 -0.84 -13.78
N LYS A 22 -2.29 -1.96 -13.75
CA LYS A 22 -2.59 -2.70 -14.96
C LYS A 22 -3.36 -1.83 -15.95
N ASN A 23 -4.36 -1.10 -15.46
CA ASN A 23 -5.15 -0.22 -16.32
C ASN A 23 -4.31 0.91 -16.89
N ALA A 24 -3.43 1.50 -16.07
CA ALA A 24 -2.55 2.57 -16.56
C ALA A 24 -1.61 2.04 -17.64
N LYS A 25 -1.08 0.81 -17.47
CA LYS A 25 -0.23 0.20 -18.48
C LYS A 25 -0.98 -0.08 -19.78
N ASN A 26 -2.30 -0.28 -19.69
CA ASN A 26 -3.13 -0.51 -20.86
C ASN A 26 -3.65 0.79 -21.46
N GLY A 27 -3.16 1.93 -21.01
CA GLY A 27 -3.47 3.22 -21.61
C GLY A 27 -4.53 4.04 -20.92
N ARG A 28 -5.07 3.56 -19.80
CA ARG A 28 -6.08 4.35 -19.09
C ARG A 28 -5.44 5.56 -18.44
N THR A 29 -6.06 6.73 -18.62
CA THR A 29 -5.63 7.95 -17.96
C THR A 29 -6.56 8.21 -16.78
N TYR A 30 -5.96 8.39 -15.60
CA TYR A 30 -6.74 8.64 -14.39
C TYR A 30 -6.83 10.14 -14.13
N HIS A 31 -8.01 10.61 -13.72
CA HIS A 31 -8.20 12.01 -13.38
C HIS A 31 -7.71 12.25 -11.97
N PHE A 32 -6.90 13.30 -11.79
CA PHE A 32 -6.30 13.53 -10.49
C PHE A 32 -7.35 13.81 -9.42
N ASP A 33 -8.28 14.74 -9.68
CA ASP A 33 -9.21 15.17 -8.64
C ASP A 33 -10.23 14.11 -8.24
N THR A 34 -10.70 13.33 -9.19
CA THR A 34 -11.80 12.41 -8.94
C THR A 34 -11.36 10.97 -8.74
N GLU A 35 -10.15 10.62 -9.17
CA GLU A 35 -9.68 9.24 -9.08
C GLU A 35 -8.39 9.08 -8.30
N ILE A 36 -7.38 9.88 -8.58
CA ILE A 36 -6.07 9.72 -7.95
C ILE A 36 -6.09 10.26 -6.52
N GLN A 37 -6.58 11.48 -6.33
CA GLN A 37 -6.57 12.11 -5.01
C GLN A 37 -7.34 11.32 -3.97
N PRO A 38 -8.56 10.83 -4.26
CA PRO A 38 -9.26 10.00 -3.28
C PRO A 38 -8.49 8.73 -2.92
N PHE A 39 -7.78 8.14 -3.89
CA PHE A 39 -6.97 6.96 -3.63
C PHE A 39 -5.74 7.30 -2.78
N LEU A 40 -5.15 8.47 -2.99
CA LEU A 40 -4.04 8.92 -2.16
C LEU A 40 -4.48 9.14 -0.72
N ILE A 41 -5.68 9.67 -0.52
CA ILE A 41 -6.24 9.84 0.81
C ILE A 41 -6.43 8.47 1.46
N HIS A 42 -6.94 7.51 0.70
CA HIS A 42 -7.12 6.15 1.19
C HIS A 42 -5.77 5.53 1.56
N SER A 43 -4.74 5.76 0.75
CA SER A 43 -3.42 5.20 1.03
C SER A 43 -2.84 5.78 2.31
N LYS A 44 -3.13 7.05 2.61
CA LYS A 44 -2.67 7.66 3.86
C LYS A 44 -3.35 7.02 5.07
N MET A 45 -4.62 6.63 4.90
CA MET A 45 -5.33 5.92 5.96
C MET A 45 -4.68 4.56 6.22
N ILE A 46 -4.33 3.83 5.15
CA ILE A 46 -3.64 2.54 5.29
C ILE A 46 -2.29 2.74 5.96
N ALA A 47 -1.53 3.77 5.55
CA ALA A 47 -0.24 4.05 6.17
C ALA A 47 -0.39 4.39 7.66
N LYS A 48 -1.47 5.10 8.02
CA LYS A 48 -1.73 5.42 9.42
C LYS A 48 -1.99 4.16 10.24
N CYS A 49 -2.68 3.18 9.66
CA CYS A 49 -2.90 1.90 10.32
C CYS A 49 -1.58 1.19 10.57
N ILE A 50 -0.64 1.27 9.62
CA ILE A 50 0.69 0.70 9.81
C ILE A 50 1.43 1.44 10.92
N ASP A 51 1.29 2.77 10.97
CA ASP A 51 1.94 3.57 11.99
C ASP A 51 1.43 3.21 13.39
N ASP A 52 0.16 2.81 13.49
CA ASP A 52 -0.43 2.44 14.75
C ASP A 52 -0.07 1.02 15.20
N CYS A 53 0.55 0.22 14.33
CA CYS A 53 0.96 -1.13 14.71
C CYS A 53 2.17 -1.09 15.65
N ASP A 54 2.19 -1.99 16.62
CA ASP A 54 3.29 -2.05 17.56
C ASP A 54 4.55 -2.59 16.89
N LEU A 55 5.71 -2.08 17.32
CA LEU A 55 6.98 -2.59 16.84
C LEU A 55 7.31 -3.91 17.54
N ASP A 56 8.15 -4.72 16.89
CA ASP A 56 8.68 -5.92 17.50
C ASP A 56 10.09 -6.16 16.95
N SER A 57 10.68 -7.32 17.24
CA SER A 57 12.06 -7.59 16.85
C SER A 57 12.25 -7.65 15.33
N ARG A 58 11.17 -7.94 14.57
CA ARG A 58 11.26 -7.98 13.13
C ARG A 58 10.69 -6.71 12.51
N PHE A 59 9.54 -6.26 13.00
CA PHE A 59 8.90 -5.05 12.50
C PHE A 59 9.45 -3.87 13.28
N THR A 60 10.64 -3.44 12.88
CA THR A 60 11.36 -2.36 13.56
C THR A 60 10.87 -1.01 13.08
N TYR A 61 11.26 0.04 13.78
CA TYR A 61 10.89 1.40 13.38
C TYR A 61 11.33 1.71 11.95
N LYS A 62 12.54 1.27 11.60
CA LYS A 62 13.07 1.53 10.25
C LYS A 62 12.22 0.85 9.19
N ILE A 63 11.79 -0.37 9.47
CA ILE A 63 10.93 -1.09 8.52
C ILE A 63 9.54 -0.46 8.45
N LYS A 64 8.98 -0.08 9.59
CA LYS A 64 7.68 0.59 9.61
C LYS A 64 7.72 1.84 8.73
N ASP A 65 8.76 2.65 8.88
CA ASP A 65 8.90 3.87 8.11
C ASP A 65 8.98 3.58 6.61
N LYS A 66 9.74 2.55 6.24
CA LYS A 66 9.87 2.17 4.84
C LYS A 66 8.56 1.62 4.27
N VAL A 67 7.81 0.85 5.05
CA VAL A 67 6.52 0.34 4.61
C VAL A 67 5.57 1.50 4.34
N MET A 68 5.50 2.46 5.27
CA MET A 68 4.62 3.61 5.11
C MET A 68 4.96 4.43 3.87
N SER A 69 6.24 4.72 3.66
CA SER A 69 6.65 5.51 2.50
C SER A 69 6.42 4.74 1.20
N THR A 70 6.59 3.43 1.21
CA THR A 70 6.35 2.61 0.03
C THR A 70 4.86 2.59 -0.32
N ILE A 71 3.99 2.56 0.68
CA ILE A 71 2.55 2.62 0.45
C ILE A 71 2.17 3.88 -0.31
N THR A 72 2.66 5.04 0.13
CA THR A 72 2.31 6.30 -0.50
C THR A 72 2.94 6.42 -1.88
N GLU A 73 4.15 5.93 -2.05
CA GLU A 73 4.81 5.96 -3.35
C GLU A 73 4.09 5.07 -4.37
N LEU A 74 3.69 3.87 -3.95
CA LEU A 74 2.96 2.98 -4.82
C LEU A 74 1.59 3.54 -5.20
N ALA A 75 0.92 4.20 -4.26
CA ALA A 75 -0.39 4.78 -4.53
C ALA A 75 -0.32 5.81 -5.65
N MET A 76 0.79 6.54 -5.73
CA MET A 76 0.97 7.51 -6.82
C MET A 76 1.42 6.81 -8.09
N SER A 77 2.41 5.91 -7.97
CA SER A 77 3.01 5.25 -9.12
C SER A 77 2.05 4.34 -9.86
N ALA A 78 1.03 3.84 -9.17
CA ALA A 78 0.04 2.94 -9.78
C ALA A 78 -0.74 3.62 -10.90
N HIS A 79 -0.70 4.95 -10.99
CA HIS A 79 -1.43 5.68 -12.02
C HIS A 79 -0.52 6.18 -13.14
N ILE A 80 0.75 5.80 -13.13
CA ILE A 80 1.73 6.30 -14.09
C ILE A 80 2.13 5.19 -15.03
N GLU A 81 1.73 5.33 -16.30
CA GLU A 81 1.97 4.31 -17.30
C GLU A 81 3.46 3.98 -17.46
N ARG A 82 4.32 4.97 -17.34
CA ARG A 82 5.75 4.77 -17.57
C ARG A 82 6.50 4.20 -16.37
N PHE A 83 5.83 4.05 -15.23
CA PHE A 83 6.53 3.56 -14.05
C PHE A 83 6.99 2.13 -14.29
N SER A 84 8.21 1.81 -13.86
CA SER A 84 8.82 0.50 -14.11
C SER A 84 8.00 -0.64 -13.55
N ASN A 85 7.67 -1.61 -14.39
CA ASN A 85 6.92 -2.78 -13.98
C ASN A 85 7.71 -3.59 -12.96
N LYS A 86 9.02 -3.71 -13.15
CA LYS A 86 9.86 -4.43 -12.20
C LYS A 86 9.85 -3.75 -10.84
N LEU A 87 10.01 -2.44 -10.82
CA LEU A 87 10.05 -1.70 -9.56
C LEU A 87 8.69 -1.75 -8.87
N PHE A 88 7.61 -1.60 -9.63
CA PHE A 88 6.26 -1.70 -9.05
C PHE A 88 6.07 -3.06 -8.39
N THR A 89 6.45 -4.12 -9.09
CA THR A 89 6.29 -5.47 -8.58
C THR A 89 7.08 -5.69 -7.30
N GLU A 90 8.32 -5.19 -7.27
CA GLU A 90 9.16 -5.35 -6.08
C GLU A 90 8.61 -4.59 -4.88
N MET A 91 8.14 -3.38 -5.11
CA MET A 91 7.56 -2.56 -4.03
C MET A 91 6.27 -3.18 -3.53
N HIS A 92 5.45 -3.68 -4.45
CA HIS A 92 4.19 -4.32 -4.09
C HIS A 92 4.45 -5.59 -3.26
N LYS A 93 5.45 -6.38 -3.64
CA LYS A 93 5.82 -7.56 -2.87
C LYS A 93 6.30 -7.17 -1.48
N TYR A 94 7.03 -6.08 -1.37
CA TYR A 94 7.57 -5.64 -0.09
C TYR A 94 6.45 -5.30 0.89
N ILE A 95 5.47 -4.48 0.47
CA ILE A 95 4.38 -4.15 1.37
C ILE A 95 3.46 -5.34 1.61
N SER A 96 3.30 -6.22 0.61
CA SER A 96 2.50 -7.42 0.78
C SER A 96 3.06 -8.30 1.88
N HIS A 97 4.38 -8.48 1.88
CA HIS A 97 5.06 -9.28 2.90
C HIS A 97 4.75 -8.75 4.29
N TRP A 98 4.85 -7.43 4.49
CA TRP A 98 4.63 -6.86 5.81
C TRP A 98 3.15 -6.79 6.20
N PHE A 99 2.27 -6.58 5.22
CA PHE A 99 0.85 -6.65 5.50
C PHE A 99 0.47 -8.04 6.01
N PHE A 100 0.93 -9.09 5.31
CA PHE A 100 0.63 -10.45 5.75
C PHE A 100 1.26 -10.77 7.09
N TYR A 101 2.47 -10.28 7.32
CA TYR A 101 3.12 -10.48 8.61
C TYR A 101 2.30 -9.88 9.74
N LEU A 102 1.85 -8.64 9.56
CA LEU A 102 1.07 -7.95 10.58
C LEU A 102 -0.31 -8.56 10.77
N ILE A 103 -0.96 -8.94 9.67
CA ILE A 103 -2.25 -9.59 9.74
C ILE A 103 -2.15 -10.87 10.55
N GLU A 104 -1.17 -11.69 10.27
CA GLU A 104 -1.02 -12.95 10.95
C GLU A 104 -0.64 -12.75 12.40
N ARG A 105 0.25 -11.83 12.68
CA ARG A 105 0.68 -11.53 14.04
C ARG A 105 -0.48 -11.05 14.90
N ASP A 106 -1.28 -10.14 14.35
CA ASP A 106 -2.33 -9.47 15.10
C ASP A 106 -3.66 -10.20 15.11
N SER A 107 -3.77 -11.30 14.38
CA SER A 107 -5.01 -12.06 14.35
C SER A 107 -5.12 -13.05 15.52
N LYS A 108 -4.12 -13.11 16.38
CA LYS A 108 -4.15 -14.06 17.52
C LYS A 108 -4.71 -13.48 18.81
#